data_9edb5b32932c45f00bc21da5f7f1488b
#
_entry.id   9edb5b32932c45f00bc21da5f7f1488b
#
_cell.length_a   1.000
_cell.length_b   1.000
_cell.length_c   1.000
_cell.angle_alpha   90.00
_cell.angle_beta   90.00
_cell.angle_gamma   90.00
#
_symmetry.space_group_name_H-M   'P 1'
#
loop_
_entity.id
_entity.type
_entity.pdbx_description
1 polymer ?
#
loop_
_entity_poly.entity_id
_entity_poly.type
_entity_poly.pdbx_seq_one_letter_code
_entity_poly.pdbx_strand_id
1 'polypeptide(L)'
;MAVVDARGLPLGVSLHSASPAEVRLVHEAFKTVPWQIRPFIRYLIGDKAYDSDALAWELGERYWITLVAPHRKNRIHKTRDGRTLRRCKRRWPVERLFAWLDNFRRLTTRWEYHAHNYLGFLQLACCVILLRRF
;
A
#
# COMPACT_ATOMS: atom_id res chain seq x y z
N MET A 1 -3.85 4.66 3.90
CA MET A 1 -3.28 3.60 3.03
C MET A 1 -1.77 3.64 3.12
N ALA A 2 -1.07 2.51 2.99
CA ALA A 2 0.39 2.45 3.05
C ALA A 2 0.94 1.57 1.92
N VAL A 3 2.09 1.96 1.37
CA VAL A 3 2.90 1.18 0.45
C VAL A 3 4.16 0.78 1.19
N VAL A 4 4.48 -0.52 1.18
CA VAL A 4 5.64 -1.08 1.90
C VAL A 4 6.51 -1.91 0.97
N ASP A 5 7.78 -2.06 1.32
CA ASP A 5 8.67 -3.01 0.68
C ASP A 5 8.45 -4.46 1.18
N ALA A 6 9.23 -5.41 0.66
CA ALA A 6 9.15 -6.82 1.06
C ALA A 6 9.54 -7.08 2.52
N ARG A 7 10.16 -6.13 3.20
CA ARG A 7 10.55 -6.19 4.62
C ARG A 7 9.53 -5.52 5.55
N GLY A 8 8.49 -4.86 4.97
CA GLY A 8 7.51 -4.08 5.72
C GLY A 8 7.95 -2.64 6.01
N LEU A 9 9.02 -2.17 5.37
CA LEU A 9 9.46 -0.78 5.52
C LEU A 9 8.55 0.14 4.71
N PRO A 10 8.12 1.29 5.28
CA PRO A 10 7.23 2.22 4.60
C PRO A 10 7.93 2.90 3.43
N LEU A 11 7.37 2.76 2.23
CA LEU A 11 7.79 3.48 1.04
C LEU A 11 6.93 4.72 0.78
N GLY A 12 5.66 4.67 1.22
CA GLY A 12 4.73 5.78 1.11
C GLY A 12 3.51 5.56 1.99
N VAL A 13 2.94 6.65 2.49
CA VAL A 13 1.73 6.64 3.32
C VAL A 13 0.80 7.76 2.91
N SER A 14 -0.50 7.48 2.91
CA SER A 14 -1.54 8.45 2.63
C SER A 14 -2.71 8.28 3.59
N LEU A 15 -3.40 9.37 3.85
CA LEU A 15 -4.59 9.41 4.70
C LEU A 15 -5.79 9.81 3.85
N HIS A 16 -6.84 9.02 3.90
CA HIS A 16 -8.08 9.25 3.17
C HIS A 16 -9.27 9.06 4.10
N SER A 17 -10.42 9.63 3.72
CA SER A 17 -11.69 9.27 4.36
C SER A 17 -12.04 7.81 4.08
N ALA A 18 -12.91 7.21 4.88
CA ALA A 18 -13.32 5.82 4.69
C ALA A 18 -14.30 5.60 3.52
N SER A 19 -14.81 6.70 2.93
CA SER A 19 -15.85 6.64 1.89
C SER A 19 -15.39 6.13 0.51
N PRO A 20 -14.20 6.52 -0.03
CA PRO A 20 -13.78 6.04 -1.35
C PRO A 20 -13.37 4.58 -1.34
N ALA A 21 -13.72 3.85 -2.41
CA ALA A 21 -13.22 2.49 -2.61
C ALA A 21 -11.67 2.49 -2.70
N GLU A 22 -11.03 1.56 -2.00
CA GLU A 22 -9.56 1.48 -1.92
C GLU A 22 -8.86 1.42 -3.28
N VAL A 23 -9.48 0.78 -4.27
CA VAL A 23 -9.00 0.71 -5.66
C VAL A 23 -8.72 2.10 -6.25
N ARG A 24 -9.58 3.09 -5.94
CA ARG A 24 -9.44 4.47 -6.45
C ARG A 24 -8.29 5.22 -5.78
N LEU A 25 -7.89 4.81 -4.60
CA LEU A 25 -6.86 5.47 -3.80
C LEU A 25 -5.44 4.97 -4.11
N VAL A 26 -5.29 3.90 -4.89
CA VAL A 26 -3.99 3.28 -5.19
C VAL A 26 -3.04 4.28 -5.86
N HIS A 27 -3.52 5.03 -6.84
CA HIS A 27 -2.70 6.03 -7.54
C HIS A 27 -2.21 7.14 -6.60
N GLU A 28 -3.08 7.61 -5.70
CA GLU A 28 -2.71 8.63 -4.72
C GLU A 28 -1.72 8.09 -3.71
N ALA A 29 -1.93 6.88 -3.20
CA ALA A 29 -0.99 6.22 -2.31
C ALA A 29 0.36 6.00 -3.01
N PHE A 30 0.36 5.57 -4.27
CA PHE A 30 1.59 5.37 -5.03
C PHE A 30 2.35 6.67 -5.30
N LYS A 31 1.65 7.80 -5.46
CA LYS A 31 2.28 9.12 -5.57
C LYS A 31 3.04 9.57 -4.32
N THR A 32 2.76 8.99 -3.15
CA THR A 32 3.53 9.28 -1.92
C THR A 32 4.88 8.55 -1.88
N VAL A 33 5.08 7.53 -2.71
CA VAL A 33 6.38 6.86 -2.85
C VAL A 33 7.36 7.82 -3.52
N PRO A 34 8.59 7.99 -3.00
CA PRO A 34 9.61 8.83 -3.61
C PRO A 34 9.86 8.46 -5.07
N TRP A 35 9.94 9.46 -5.95
CA TRP A 35 10.07 9.24 -7.39
C TRP A 35 11.35 8.46 -7.76
N GLN A 36 12.41 8.59 -6.96
CA GLN A 36 13.68 7.88 -7.14
C GLN A 36 13.52 6.36 -6.99
N ILE A 37 12.55 5.92 -6.17
CA ILE A 37 12.33 4.49 -5.86
C ILE A 37 11.34 3.85 -6.84
N ARG A 38 10.39 4.63 -7.39
CA ARG A 38 9.33 4.11 -8.26
C ARG A 38 9.84 3.25 -9.43
N PRO A 39 10.92 3.60 -10.14
CA PRO A 39 11.41 2.80 -11.27
C PRO A 39 11.87 1.38 -10.88
N PHE A 40 12.17 1.14 -9.60
CA PHE A 40 12.58 -0.18 -9.09
C PHE A 40 11.40 -1.06 -8.67
N ILE A 41 10.18 -0.51 -8.61
CA ILE A 41 8.98 -1.24 -8.22
C ILE A 41 8.39 -1.92 -9.45
N ARG A 42 8.52 -3.24 -9.52
CA ARG A 42 7.97 -4.05 -10.63
C ARG A 42 6.60 -4.66 -10.32
N TYR A 43 6.32 -4.90 -9.04
CA TYR A 43 5.10 -5.57 -8.60
C TYR A 43 4.46 -4.79 -7.46
N LEU A 44 3.15 -4.59 -7.55
CA LEU A 44 2.32 -4.09 -6.46
C LEU A 44 1.42 -5.24 -6.02
N ILE A 45 1.53 -5.65 -4.76
CA ILE A 45 0.78 -6.79 -4.22
C ILE A 45 -0.33 -6.25 -3.33
N GLY A 46 -1.56 -6.59 -3.67
CA GLY A 46 -2.76 -6.20 -2.92
C GLY A 46 -3.60 -7.40 -2.50
N ASP A 47 -4.67 -7.13 -1.78
CA ASP A 47 -5.68 -8.12 -1.43
C ASP A 47 -6.77 -8.23 -2.54
N LYS A 48 -7.86 -8.95 -2.25
CA LYS A 48 -8.98 -9.15 -3.18
C LYS A 48 -9.73 -7.85 -3.52
N ALA A 49 -9.64 -6.82 -2.68
CA ALA A 49 -10.26 -5.53 -2.94
C ALA A 49 -9.66 -4.87 -4.19
N TYR A 50 -8.37 -5.13 -4.45
CA TYR A 50 -7.64 -4.58 -5.60
C TYR A 50 -7.76 -5.43 -6.87
N ASP A 51 -8.64 -6.45 -6.92
CA ASP A 51 -8.88 -7.23 -8.14
C ASP A 51 -9.70 -6.42 -9.15
N SER A 52 -9.01 -5.62 -9.95
CA SER A 52 -9.55 -4.75 -10.98
C SER A 52 -8.64 -4.77 -12.20
N ASP A 53 -9.21 -5.11 -13.38
CA ASP A 53 -8.45 -5.12 -14.63
C ASP A 53 -8.13 -3.71 -15.09
N ALA A 54 -9.04 -2.75 -14.89
CA ALA A 54 -8.81 -1.34 -15.18
C ALA A 54 -7.60 -0.81 -14.39
N LEU A 55 -7.55 -1.06 -13.06
CA LEU A 55 -6.42 -0.66 -12.23
C LEU A 55 -5.12 -1.36 -12.67
N ALA A 56 -5.18 -2.65 -13.02
CA ALA A 56 -4.00 -3.40 -13.48
C ALA A 56 -3.45 -2.82 -14.78
N TRP A 57 -4.33 -2.48 -15.71
CA TRP A 57 -3.98 -1.85 -16.98
C TRP A 57 -3.37 -0.45 -16.75
N GLU A 58 -4.01 0.40 -15.96
CA GLU A 58 -3.53 1.75 -15.67
C GLU A 58 -2.14 1.75 -14.98
N LEU A 59 -1.91 0.83 -14.03
CA LEU A 59 -0.60 0.69 -13.37
C LEU A 59 0.47 0.18 -14.34
N GLY A 60 0.10 -0.70 -15.26
CA GLY A 60 0.99 -1.20 -16.32
C GLY A 60 1.41 -0.08 -17.26
N GLU A 61 0.45 0.64 -17.84
CA GLU A 61 0.69 1.71 -18.81
C GLU A 61 1.45 2.90 -18.20
N ARG A 62 1.04 3.31 -16.98
CA ARG A 62 1.54 4.54 -16.39
C ARG A 62 2.85 4.38 -15.64
N TYR A 63 3.06 3.23 -15.00
CA TYR A 63 4.20 3.02 -14.09
C TYR A 63 5.01 1.77 -14.38
N TRP A 64 4.65 0.99 -15.40
CA TRP A 64 5.28 -0.31 -15.72
C TRP A 64 5.22 -1.32 -14.56
N ILE A 65 4.15 -1.23 -13.76
CA ILE A 65 3.94 -2.06 -12.56
C ILE A 65 2.90 -3.14 -12.85
N THR A 66 3.25 -4.37 -12.51
CA THR A 66 2.30 -5.49 -12.51
C THR A 66 1.54 -5.54 -11.20
N LEU A 67 0.23 -5.30 -11.23
CA LEU A 67 -0.65 -5.49 -10.08
C LEU A 67 -0.87 -6.99 -9.84
N VAL A 68 -0.63 -7.46 -8.61
CA VAL A 68 -0.85 -8.85 -8.19
C VAL A 68 -1.86 -8.86 -7.03
N ALA A 69 -3.11 -9.21 -7.33
CA ALA A 69 -4.17 -9.36 -6.34
C ALA A 69 -4.93 -10.67 -6.58
N PRO A 70 -5.38 -11.39 -5.53
CA PRO A 70 -6.19 -12.58 -5.68
C PRO A 70 -7.53 -12.23 -6.31
N HIS A 71 -8.04 -13.13 -7.16
CA HIS A 71 -9.37 -12.94 -7.74
C HIS A 71 -10.48 -12.94 -6.68
N ARG A 72 -11.49 -12.12 -6.88
CA ARG A 72 -12.73 -12.17 -6.11
C ARG A 72 -13.45 -13.50 -6.37
N LYS A 73 -14.15 -14.02 -5.36
CA LYS A 73 -14.86 -15.32 -5.48
C LYS A 73 -15.83 -15.37 -6.67
N ASN A 74 -16.47 -14.25 -6.98
CA ASN A 74 -17.51 -14.14 -8.02
C ASN A 74 -16.94 -13.80 -9.41
N ARG A 75 -15.62 -13.86 -9.60
CA ARG A 75 -15.01 -13.54 -10.89
C ARG A 75 -15.13 -14.72 -11.84
N ILE A 76 -15.80 -14.51 -13.00
CA ILE A 76 -16.04 -15.54 -14.01
C ILE A 76 -14.75 -15.81 -14.80
N HIS A 77 -14.06 -14.76 -15.28
CA HIS A 77 -12.84 -14.89 -16.06
C HIS A 77 -11.59 -14.64 -15.21
N LYS A 78 -10.83 -15.70 -14.93
CA LYS A 78 -9.56 -15.62 -14.21
C LYS A 78 -8.43 -15.30 -15.19
N THR A 79 -7.88 -14.10 -15.10
CA THR A 79 -6.83 -13.61 -16.01
C THR A 79 -5.41 -13.82 -15.49
N ARG A 80 -5.24 -14.32 -14.24
CA ARG A 80 -3.93 -14.41 -13.59
C ARG A 80 -3.50 -15.84 -13.35
N ASP A 81 -2.23 -16.12 -13.66
CA ASP A 81 -1.59 -17.41 -13.41
C ASP A 81 -1.31 -17.60 -11.89
N GLY A 82 -1.46 -18.84 -11.42
CA GLY A 82 -1.17 -19.25 -10.05
C GLY A 82 0.28 -18.97 -9.61
N ARG A 83 1.23 -18.89 -10.55
CA ARG A 83 2.63 -18.53 -10.26
C ARG A 83 2.74 -17.11 -9.70
N THR A 84 2.04 -16.14 -10.31
CA THR A 84 2.02 -14.75 -9.87
C THR A 84 1.34 -14.62 -8.51
N LEU A 85 0.27 -15.39 -8.28
CA LEU A 85 -0.50 -15.39 -7.04
C LEU A 85 0.27 -15.94 -5.82
N ARG A 86 1.36 -16.70 -6.02
CA ARG A 86 2.23 -17.11 -4.90
C ARG A 86 2.83 -15.90 -4.17
N ARG A 87 2.99 -14.76 -4.86
CA ARG A 87 3.48 -13.51 -4.26
C ARG A 87 2.48 -12.92 -3.26
N CYS A 88 1.18 -13.20 -3.43
CA CYS A 88 0.16 -12.74 -2.47
C CYS A 88 0.30 -13.38 -1.09
N LYS A 89 0.99 -14.53 -0.97
CA LYS A 89 1.32 -15.12 0.34
C LYS A 89 2.27 -14.24 1.16
N ARG A 90 2.97 -13.29 0.52
CA ARG A 90 3.90 -12.34 1.15
C ARG A 90 3.24 -10.99 1.46
N ARG A 91 1.96 -10.95 1.83
CA ARG A 91 1.26 -9.69 2.19
C ARG A 91 1.48 -9.23 3.63
N TRP A 92 1.89 -10.13 4.49
CA TRP A 92 2.15 -9.84 5.89
C TRP A 92 3.10 -8.65 6.18
N PRO A 93 3.97 -8.14 5.24
CA PRO A 93 4.75 -6.94 5.50
C PRO A 93 3.93 -5.69 5.81
N VAL A 94 2.74 -5.52 5.21
CA VAL A 94 1.88 -4.36 5.51
C VAL A 94 1.30 -4.45 6.92
N GLU A 95 0.90 -5.63 7.36
CA GLU A 95 0.41 -5.90 8.71
C GLU A 95 1.51 -5.62 9.74
N ARG A 96 2.76 -5.96 9.41
CA ARG A 96 3.93 -5.64 10.23
C ARG A 96 4.12 -4.14 10.38
N LEU A 97 4.00 -3.37 9.31
CA LEU A 97 4.09 -1.91 9.42
C LEU A 97 3.03 -1.37 10.37
N PHE A 98 1.77 -1.80 10.24
CA PHE A 98 0.70 -1.35 11.14
C PHE A 98 0.99 -1.73 12.60
N ALA A 99 1.46 -2.96 12.86
CA ALA A 99 1.87 -3.37 14.22
C ALA A 99 3.01 -2.50 14.78
N TRP A 100 3.93 -2.01 13.95
CA TRP A 100 4.94 -1.05 14.40
C TRP A 100 4.36 0.34 14.66
N LEU A 101 3.42 0.80 13.83
CA LEU A 101 2.76 2.09 13.99
C LEU A 101 1.90 2.13 15.25
N ASP A 102 1.29 1.01 15.64
CA ASP A 102 0.48 0.89 16.86
C ASP A 102 1.28 1.13 18.16
N ASN A 103 2.63 1.03 18.11
CA ASN A 103 3.47 1.41 19.24
C ASN A 103 3.58 2.94 19.45
N PHE A 104 3.11 3.74 18.49
CA PHE A 104 3.10 5.20 18.62
C PHE A 104 1.73 5.65 19.13
N ARG A 105 1.65 6.02 20.42
CA ARG A 105 0.40 6.43 21.10
C ARG A 105 -0.43 7.47 20.34
N ARG A 106 0.23 8.42 19.67
CA ARG A 106 -0.43 9.47 18.87
C ARG A 106 -1.11 8.93 17.63
N LEU A 107 -0.75 7.73 17.16
CA LEU A 107 -1.36 7.12 15.98
C LEU A 107 -2.51 6.17 16.33
N THR A 108 -2.49 5.54 17.51
CA THR A 108 -3.57 4.64 17.97
C THR A 108 -4.86 5.41 18.27
N THR A 109 -4.74 6.62 18.81
CA THR A 109 -5.89 7.49 19.06
C THR A 109 -5.64 8.82 18.40
N ARG A 110 -6.49 9.16 17.44
CA ARG A 110 -6.38 10.44 16.73
C ARG A 110 -6.95 11.55 17.60
N TRP A 111 -6.06 12.44 18.04
CA TRP A 111 -6.38 13.67 18.77
C TRP A 111 -6.40 14.90 17.86
N GLU A 112 -5.79 14.80 16.70
CA GLU A 112 -5.63 15.91 15.76
C GLU A 112 -6.95 16.19 15.03
N TYR A 113 -7.45 17.41 15.18
CA TYR A 113 -8.63 17.89 14.46
C TYR A 113 -8.38 17.88 12.95
N HIS A 114 -7.23 18.42 12.53
CA HIS A 114 -6.87 18.47 11.11
C HIS A 114 -6.19 17.18 10.63
N ALA A 115 -6.68 16.67 9.52
CA ALA A 115 -6.15 15.41 8.94
C ALA A 115 -4.67 15.51 8.55
N HIS A 116 -4.19 16.68 8.09
CA HIS A 116 -2.80 16.88 7.72
C HIS A 116 -1.85 16.82 8.93
N ASN A 117 -2.26 17.23 10.12
CA ASN A 117 -1.46 17.09 11.33
C ASN A 117 -1.28 15.61 11.69
N TYR A 118 -2.36 14.82 11.62
CA TYR A 118 -2.27 13.37 11.84
C TYR A 118 -1.38 12.69 10.79
N LEU A 119 -1.48 13.12 9.51
CA LEU A 119 -0.59 12.62 8.46
C LEU A 119 0.88 12.95 8.76
N GLY A 120 1.17 14.16 9.28
CA GLY A 120 2.52 14.52 9.72
C GLY A 120 3.07 13.60 10.80
N PHE A 121 2.28 13.25 11.82
CA PHE A 121 2.67 12.26 12.84
C PHE A 121 2.88 10.87 12.25
N LEU A 122 2.04 10.45 11.30
CA LEU A 122 2.19 9.17 10.62
C LEU A 122 3.51 9.12 9.81
N GLN A 123 3.83 10.19 9.09
CA GLN A 123 5.08 10.30 8.33
C GLN A 123 6.30 10.30 9.26
N LEU A 124 6.24 11.03 10.38
CA LEU A 124 7.30 11.05 11.39
C LEU A 124 7.53 9.66 11.99
N ALA A 125 6.47 8.93 12.32
CA ALA A 125 6.58 7.55 12.80
C ALA A 125 7.22 6.62 11.75
N CYS A 126 6.86 6.77 10.48
CA CYS A 126 7.50 6.06 9.38
C CYS A 126 9.00 6.38 9.30
N CYS A 127 9.40 7.64 9.44
CA CYS A 127 10.82 8.03 9.49
C CYS A 127 11.55 7.36 10.66
N VAL A 128 10.95 7.34 11.85
CA VAL A 128 11.54 6.66 13.04
C VAL A 128 11.69 5.16 12.80
N ILE A 129 10.69 4.51 12.16
CA ILE A 129 10.77 3.08 11.81
C ILE A 129 11.92 2.83 10.83
N LEU A 130 12.08 3.67 9.81
CA LEU A 130 13.18 3.58 8.85
C LEU A 130 14.54 3.73 9.54
N LEU A 131 14.72 4.78 10.35
CA LEU A 131 15.98 5.04 11.07
C LEU A 131 16.39 3.92 12.02
N ARG A 132 15.44 3.19 12.60
CA ARG A 132 15.73 2.03 13.45
C ARG A 132 16.16 0.78 12.68
N ARG A 133 16.07 0.79 11.35
CA ARG A 133 16.37 -0.35 10.48
C ARG A 133 17.62 -0.16 9.62
N PHE A 134 18.19 1.03 9.66
CA PHE A 134 19.53 1.35 9.17
C PHE A 134 20.56 1.30 10.31
#